data_baf32b44424dc38894fa04f8303d8d3e
#
_entry.id   baf32b44424dc38894fa04f8303d8d3e
#
_cell.length_a   1.000
_cell.length_b   1.000
_cell.length_c   1.000
_cell.angle_alpha   90.00
_cell.angle_beta   90.00
_cell.angle_gamma   90.00
#
_symmetry.space_group_name_H-M   'P 1'
#
loop_
_entity.id
_entity.type
_entity.pdbx_description
1 polymer ?
#
loop_
_entity_poly.entity_id
_entity_poly.type
_entity_poly.pdbx_seq_one_letter_code
_entity_poly.pdbx_strand_id
1 'polypeptide(L)'
;MLSWKKLVLAITLIGFTAQYAMSADIWVNDLRKMFTKNSSIIYEINLRTFGAQDINKDGIIDFEDGEESGTFLNAIPRLDELAAKRINTIHVLPITPVGKTKALGTAGSLYAASSFNTINPQLVSDKSALSAKSQAIKFVNEAHKRGIRVIIDLPSCGSYDLYMQRPELFVQDKSGQPVIPADWTDVRLLNAGTETDVNKDVYNLFKGFVDMVISIGADGIRADVATNKPAKFWKELIDYSRTKDPQFLWLAEASESWTEAVSPYAVFTPYNKLLEAGFDGYYGSFFNIKNYKTGKE
;
A
#
# COMPACT_ATOMS: atom_id res chain seq x y z
N MET A 1 -81.17 -30.87 -27.02
CA MET A 1 -80.28 -31.44 -25.99
C MET A 1 -78.91 -30.80 -26.14
N LEU A 2 -78.62 -29.74 -25.40
CA LEU A 2 -77.34 -28.98 -25.45
C LEU A 2 -76.39 -29.58 -24.45
N SER A 3 -75.19 -30.01 -24.99
CA SER A 3 -74.08 -30.49 -24.23
C SER A 3 -73.29 -29.32 -23.65
N TRP A 4 -73.12 -29.24 -22.34
CA TRP A 4 -72.32 -28.25 -21.66
C TRP A 4 -70.84 -28.68 -21.68
N LYS A 5 -70.04 -28.04 -22.52
CA LYS A 5 -68.57 -28.17 -22.43
C LYS A 5 -68.06 -27.27 -21.30
N LYS A 6 -67.49 -27.90 -20.30
CA LYS A 6 -66.81 -27.19 -19.18
C LYS A 6 -65.54 -26.55 -19.70
N LEU A 7 -65.50 -25.23 -19.67
CA LEU A 7 -64.32 -24.43 -19.94
C LEU A 7 -63.46 -24.41 -18.67
N VAL A 8 -62.35 -25.16 -18.67
CA VAL A 8 -61.35 -25.10 -17.58
C VAL A 8 -60.42 -23.95 -17.92
N LEU A 9 -60.52 -22.84 -17.16
CA LEU A 9 -59.61 -21.71 -17.27
C LEU A 9 -58.34 -22.05 -16.46
N ALA A 10 -57.26 -22.40 -17.10
CA ALA A 10 -55.95 -22.55 -16.49
C ALA A 10 -55.36 -21.14 -16.28
N ILE A 11 -55.38 -20.66 -15.04
CA ILE A 11 -54.65 -19.45 -14.65
C ILE A 11 -53.22 -19.84 -14.44
N THR A 12 -52.38 -19.56 -15.42
CA THR A 12 -50.93 -19.67 -15.29
C THR A 12 -50.45 -18.49 -14.46
N LEU A 13 -50.15 -18.72 -13.18
CA LEU A 13 -49.46 -17.75 -12.33
C LEU A 13 -48.01 -17.65 -12.83
N ILE A 14 -47.71 -16.65 -13.63
CA ILE A 14 -46.35 -16.25 -13.92
C ILE A 14 -45.83 -15.50 -12.70
N GLY A 15 -45.17 -16.23 -11.81
CA GLY A 15 -44.44 -15.62 -10.71
C GLY A 15 -43.26 -14.81 -11.26
N PHE A 16 -43.44 -13.51 -11.34
CA PHE A 16 -42.31 -12.58 -11.46
C PHE A 16 -41.51 -12.64 -10.14
N THR A 17 -40.52 -13.49 -10.07
CA THR A 17 -39.44 -13.30 -9.09
C THR A 17 -38.65 -12.08 -9.58
N ALA A 18 -39.02 -10.90 -9.04
CA ALA A 18 -38.12 -9.75 -9.12
C ALA A 18 -36.85 -10.11 -8.40
N GLN A 19 -35.88 -10.54 -9.14
CA GLN A 19 -34.49 -10.67 -8.69
C GLN A 19 -34.03 -9.22 -8.47
N TYR A 20 -34.16 -8.72 -7.24
CA TYR A 20 -33.45 -7.53 -6.80
C TYR A 20 -31.96 -7.91 -6.91
N ALA A 21 -31.36 -7.62 -8.06
CA ALA A 21 -29.94 -7.43 -8.14
C ALA A 21 -29.64 -6.26 -7.20
N MET A 22 -29.24 -6.57 -5.97
CA MET A 22 -28.58 -5.57 -5.14
C MET A 22 -27.38 -5.11 -5.98
N SER A 23 -27.48 -3.90 -6.54
CA SER A 23 -26.32 -3.23 -7.05
C SER A 23 -25.35 -3.21 -5.87
N ALA A 24 -24.27 -3.99 -5.96
CA ALA A 24 -23.18 -3.82 -5.01
C ALA A 24 -22.85 -2.34 -5.06
N ASP A 25 -23.01 -1.63 -3.95
CA ASP A 25 -22.66 -0.22 -3.88
C ASP A 25 -21.22 -0.09 -4.40
N ILE A 26 -21.09 0.61 -5.52
CA ILE A 26 -19.77 0.81 -6.14
C ILE A 26 -18.99 1.65 -5.13
N TRP A 27 -17.89 1.08 -4.62
CA TRP A 27 -17.00 1.83 -3.73
C TRP A 27 -16.52 3.11 -4.41
N VAL A 28 -16.72 4.22 -3.73
CA VAL A 28 -16.21 5.52 -4.16
C VAL A 28 -15.18 5.98 -3.13
N ASN A 29 -13.94 6.12 -3.57
CA ASN A 29 -12.87 6.61 -2.71
C ASN A 29 -13.19 8.04 -2.23
N ASP A 30 -13.11 8.26 -0.91
CA ASP A 30 -13.31 9.56 -0.26
C ASP A 30 -12.18 9.86 0.76
N LEU A 31 -11.10 9.07 0.72
CA LEU A 31 -10.07 9.09 1.75
C LEU A 31 -9.39 10.46 1.88
N ARG A 32 -9.05 11.10 0.77
CA ARG A 32 -8.46 12.44 0.78
C ARG A 32 -9.35 13.47 1.48
N LYS A 33 -10.65 13.43 1.20
CA LYS A 33 -11.65 14.28 1.86
C LYS A 33 -11.75 13.96 3.35
N MET A 34 -11.71 12.68 3.74
CA MET A 34 -11.73 12.26 5.13
C MET A 34 -10.49 12.75 5.87
N PHE A 35 -9.32 12.58 5.27
CA PHE A 35 -8.04 13.00 5.84
C PHE A 35 -8.00 14.50 6.08
N THR A 36 -8.35 15.32 5.09
CA THR A 36 -8.39 16.79 5.21
C THR A 36 -9.41 17.31 6.23
N LYS A 37 -10.40 16.48 6.60
CA LYS A 37 -11.37 16.78 7.66
C LYS A 37 -10.99 16.22 9.03
N ASN A 38 -9.78 15.68 9.18
CA ASN A 38 -9.28 15.02 10.39
C ASN A 38 -10.22 13.90 10.88
N SER A 39 -10.84 13.15 9.97
CA SER A 39 -11.76 12.05 10.29
C SER A 39 -11.18 10.66 9.98
N SER A 40 -9.97 10.58 9.43
CA SER A 40 -9.26 9.32 9.23
C SER A 40 -8.61 8.85 10.53
N ILE A 41 -8.92 7.62 10.92
CA ILE A 41 -8.25 6.90 12.03
C ILE A 41 -7.43 5.80 11.36
N ILE A 42 -6.12 6.03 11.26
CA ILE A 42 -5.21 5.17 10.52
C ILE A 42 -4.59 4.15 11.46
N TYR A 43 -4.62 2.88 11.06
CA TYR A 43 -3.95 1.78 11.75
C TYR A 43 -2.98 1.09 10.78
N GLU A 44 -1.71 1.00 11.16
CA GLU A 44 -0.68 0.37 10.35
C GLU A 44 -0.69 -1.15 10.54
N ILE A 45 -0.57 -1.89 9.45
CA ILE A 45 -0.49 -3.36 9.46
C ILE A 45 0.67 -3.86 8.61
N ASN A 46 1.40 -4.83 9.16
CA ASN A 46 2.30 -5.68 8.40
C ASN A 46 1.55 -6.96 8.04
N LEU A 47 1.23 -7.17 6.76
CA LEU A 47 0.49 -8.36 6.34
C LEU A 47 1.17 -9.66 6.73
N ARG A 48 2.51 -9.74 6.72
CA ARG A 48 3.25 -10.95 7.11
C ARG A 48 2.90 -11.43 8.53
N THR A 49 2.58 -10.49 9.42
CA THR A 49 2.28 -10.80 10.83
C THR A 49 0.80 -10.63 11.17
N PHE A 50 0.10 -9.72 10.49
CA PHE A 50 -1.28 -9.39 10.81
C PHE A 50 -2.25 -10.58 10.63
N GLY A 51 -2.05 -11.41 9.59
CA GLY A 51 -2.84 -12.62 9.35
C GLY A 51 -2.12 -13.92 9.74
N ALA A 52 -0.92 -13.83 10.35
CA ALA A 52 -0.13 -15.01 10.69
C ALA A 52 -0.86 -15.90 11.72
N GLN A 53 -0.67 -17.21 11.58
CA GLN A 53 -1.21 -18.23 12.45
C GLN A 53 -0.05 -18.92 13.17
N ASP A 54 0.28 -18.40 14.34
CA ASP A 54 1.21 -18.96 15.31
C ASP A 54 0.39 -19.83 16.26
N ILE A 55 0.39 -21.14 16.01
CA ILE A 55 -0.49 -22.10 16.71
C ILE A 55 0.02 -22.36 18.12
N ASN A 56 1.33 -22.52 18.28
CA ASN A 56 1.96 -22.83 19.56
C ASN A 56 2.23 -21.56 20.41
N LYS A 57 2.11 -20.35 19.82
CA LYS A 57 2.28 -19.03 20.43
C LYS A 57 3.71 -18.76 20.96
N ASP A 58 4.70 -19.29 20.29
CA ASP A 58 6.11 -19.05 20.62
C ASP A 58 6.69 -17.79 19.94
N GLY A 59 5.93 -17.15 19.01
CA GLY A 59 6.32 -15.96 18.27
C GLY A 59 7.14 -16.27 17.01
N ILE A 60 7.28 -17.54 16.66
CA ILE A 60 7.95 -18.01 15.44
C ILE A 60 6.90 -18.66 14.53
N ILE A 61 7.00 -18.50 13.24
CA ILE A 61 6.14 -19.20 12.28
C ILE A 61 6.91 -20.39 11.74
N ASP A 62 6.52 -21.57 12.16
CA ASP A 62 7.07 -22.84 11.70
C ASP A 62 6.07 -23.56 10.77
N PHE A 63 6.41 -23.59 9.47
CA PHE A 63 5.56 -24.20 8.46
C PHE A 63 5.47 -25.73 8.60
N GLU A 64 6.44 -26.39 9.24
CA GLU A 64 6.42 -27.83 9.50
C GLU A 64 5.35 -28.18 10.54
N ASP A 65 5.07 -27.27 11.47
CA ASP A 65 4.01 -27.40 12.47
C ASP A 65 2.62 -26.98 11.95
N GLY A 66 2.52 -26.67 10.65
CA GLY A 66 1.27 -26.25 10.01
C GLY A 66 0.89 -24.79 10.23
N GLU A 67 1.80 -24.00 10.76
CA GLU A 67 1.65 -22.57 10.94
C GLU A 67 1.73 -21.81 9.62
N GLU A 68 1.18 -20.60 9.58
CA GLU A 68 1.09 -19.82 8.35
C GLU A 68 1.54 -18.38 8.56
N SER A 69 2.36 -17.88 7.64
CA SER A 69 2.62 -16.45 7.51
C SER A 69 1.37 -15.71 7.06
N GLY A 70 1.28 -14.41 7.39
CA GLY A 70 0.17 -13.59 6.96
C GLY A 70 0.14 -13.38 5.44
N THR A 71 -1.06 -13.48 4.88
CA THR A 71 -1.37 -13.25 3.46
C THR A 71 -2.56 -12.31 3.32
N PHE A 72 -2.83 -11.84 2.09
CA PHE A 72 -4.04 -11.04 1.83
C PHE A 72 -5.32 -11.75 2.30
N LEU A 73 -5.42 -13.05 2.09
CA LEU A 73 -6.66 -13.79 2.38
C LEU A 73 -6.84 -14.11 3.85
N ASN A 74 -5.78 -14.54 4.55
CA ASN A 74 -5.90 -14.88 5.96
C ASN A 74 -5.94 -13.64 6.89
N ALA A 75 -5.60 -12.46 6.36
CA ALA A 75 -5.78 -11.18 7.05
C ALA A 75 -7.24 -10.68 7.05
N ILE A 76 -8.08 -11.13 6.11
CA ILE A 76 -9.47 -10.65 5.97
C ILE A 76 -10.30 -10.77 7.25
N PRO A 77 -10.33 -11.92 7.96
CA PRO A 77 -11.14 -12.05 9.17
C PRO A 77 -10.79 -11.02 10.25
N ARG A 78 -9.54 -10.58 10.30
CA ARG A 78 -9.08 -9.60 11.30
C ARG A 78 -9.53 -8.17 11.03
N LEU A 79 -10.03 -7.87 9.81
CA LEU A 79 -10.62 -6.57 9.49
C LEU A 79 -11.85 -6.27 10.35
N ASP A 80 -12.58 -7.28 10.82
CA ASP A 80 -13.73 -7.11 11.72
C ASP A 80 -13.29 -6.55 13.09
N GLU A 81 -12.12 -6.96 13.59
CA GLU A 81 -11.55 -6.42 14.83
C GLU A 81 -11.23 -4.92 14.70
N LEU A 82 -10.72 -4.51 13.54
CA LEU A 82 -10.39 -3.11 13.26
C LEU A 82 -11.68 -2.27 13.13
N ALA A 83 -12.66 -2.78 12.40
CA ALA A 83 -13.97 -2.11 12.26
C ALA A 83 -14.67 -1.92 13.62
N ALA A 84 -14.64 -2.95 14.49
CA ALA A 84 -15.18 -2.88 15.85
C ALA A 84 -14.49 -1.79 16.70
N LYS A 85 -13.22 -1.52 16.45
CA LYS A 85 -12.45 -0.45 17.10
C LYS A 85 -12.62 0.92 16.42
N ARG A 86 -13.51 1.01 15.41
CA ARG A 86 -13.75 2.22 14.60
C ARG A 86 -12.54 2.68 13.80
N ILE A 87 -11.59 1.81 13.51
CA ILE A 87 -10.54 2.06 12.53
C ILE A 87 -11.21 2.14 11.16
N ASN A 88 -11.01 3.23 10.46
CA ASN A 88 -11.64 3.48 9.17
C ASN A 88 -10.64 3.62 8.02
N THR A 89 -9.37 3.47 8.32
CA THR A 89 -8.27 3.49 7.35
C THR A 89 -7.17 2.55 7.82
N ILE A 90 -6.66 1.69 6.94
CA ILE A 90 -5.47 0.89 7.20
C ILE A 90 -4.31 1.35 6.32
N HIS A 91 -3.13 1.43 6.91
CA HIS A 91 -1.86 1.61 6.22
C HIS A 91 -1.16 0.25 6.16
N VAL A 92 -1.09 -0.32 4.97
CA VAL A 92 -0.47 -1.62 4.72
C VAL A 92 0.98 -1.41 4.35
N LEU A 93 1.91 -1.98 5.11
CA LEU A 93 3.34 -1.97 4.81
C LEU A 93 3.62 -2.55 3.43
N PRO A 94 4.81 -2.32 2.83
CA PRO A 94 5.04 -2.61 1.42
C PRO A 94 4.63 -4.02 1.00
N ILE A 95 3.92 -4.09 -0.12
CA ILE A 95 3.40 -5.34 -0.70
C ILE A 95 4.24 -5.83 -1.89
N THR A 96 5.36 -5.18 -2.16
CA THR A 96 6.29 -5.52 -3.25
C THR A 96 7.23 -6.66 -2.86
N PRO A 97 7.75 -7.43 -3.84
CA PRO A 97 8.73 -8.46 -3.59
C PRO A 97 10.00 -7.91 -2.96
N VAL A 98 10.60 -8.67 -2.06
CA VAL A 98 11.80 -8.30 -1.31
C VAL A 98 13.04 -8.94 -1.93
N GLY A 99 14.15 -8.21 -1.93
CA GLY A 99 15.45 -8.76 -2.32
C GLY A 99 15.96 -9.81 -1.34
N LYS A 100 16.74 -10.75 -1.85
CA LYS A 100 17.31 -11.85 -1.06
C LYS A 100 18.79 -11.61 -0.74
N THR A 101 19.52 -11.02 -1.69
CA THR A 101 20.94 -10.74 -1.53
C THR A 101 21.16 -9.56 -0.60
N LYS A 102 21.98 -9.72 0.42
CA LYS A 102 22.23 -8.73 1.48
C LYS A 102 20.96 -8.34 2.26
N ALA A 103 19.95 -9.23 2.31
CA ALA A 103 18.77 -9.04 3.09
C ALA A 103 19.06 -9.06 4.60
N LEU A 104 18.29 -8.30 5.37
CA LEU A 104 18.33 -8.34 6.84
C LEU A 104 17.36 -9.42 7.34
N GLY A 105 17.85 -10.26 8.26
CA GLY A 105 17.07 -11.38 8.81
C GLY A 105 16.71 -12.44 7.77
N THR A 106 15.84 -13.36 8.13
CA THR A 106 15.44 -14.49 7.27
C THR A 106 14.39 -14.11 6.23
N ALA A 107 13.48 -13.19 6.58
CA ALA A 107 12.37 -12.75 5.73
C ALA A 107 12.70 -11.52 4.86
N GLY A 108 13.78 -10.81 5.15
CA GLY A 108 14.16 -9.55 4.53
C GLY A 108 13.25 -8.38 4.92
N SER A 109 13.76 -7.15 4.77
CA SER A 109 13.00 -5.92 4.97
C SER A 109 11.97 -5.73 3.86
N LEU A 110 10.74 -5.37 4.20
CA LEU A 110 9.69 -5.02 3.23
C LEU A 110 10.06 -3.79 2.38
N TYR A 111 10.97 -2.95 2.88
CA TYR A 111 11.46 -1.75 2.18
C TYR A 111 12.58 -2.02 1.17
N ALA A 112 13.16 -3.23 1.20
CA ALA A 112 14.17 -3.67 0.22
C ALA A 112 13.50 -4.24 -1.05
N ALA A 113 12.75 -3.39 -1.77
CA ALA A 113 11.97 -3.82 -2.93
C ALA A 113 12.86 -4.32 -4.08
N SER A 114 12.60 -5.52 -4.59
CA SER A 114 13.24 -6.09 -5.79
C SER A 114 12.42 -5.86 -7.07
N SER A 115 11.18 -5.40 -6.93
CA SER A 115 10.28 -4.97 -8.01
C SER A 115 9.28 -3.96 -7.43
N PHE A 116 8.76 -3.07 -8.27
CA PHE A 116 7.78 -2.06 -7.86
C PHE A 116 6.39 -2.27 -8.48
N ASN A 117 6.26 -3.12 -9.49
CA ASN A 117 5.02 -3.32 -10.24
C ASN A 117 4.45 -4.73 -10.10
N THR A 118 4.95 -5.51 -9.15
CA THR A 118 4.47 -6.86 -8.84
C THR A 118 4.19 -7.01 -7.36
N ILE A 119 3.29 -7.93 -7.04
CA ILE A 119 2.93 -8.26 -5.65
C ILE A 119 3.88 -9.32 -5.11
N ASN A 120 4.29 -9.16 -3.87
CA ASN A 120 5.15 -10.12 -3.15
C ASN A 120 4.45 -11.49 -3.06
N PRO A 121 5.03 -12.55 -3.65
CA PRO A 121 4.44 -13.89 -3.60
C PRO A 121 4.28 -14.44 -2.17
N GLN A 122 5.08 -13.97 -1.21
CA GLN A 122 4.94 -14.36 0.20
C GLN A 122 3.64 -13.85 0.87
N LEU A 123 2.98 -12.85 0.27
CA LEU A 123 1.71 -12.32 0.74
C LEU A 123 0.49 -12.96 0.06
N VAL A 124 0.74 -14.00 -0.75
CA VAL A 124 -0.26 -14.67 -1.57
C VAL A 124 -0.47 -16.09 -1.03
N SER A 125 -1.71 -16.43 -0.71
CA SER A 125 -2.06 -17.79 -0.29
C SER A 125 -2.00 -18.76 -1.48
N ASP A 126 -1.24 -19.82 -1.36
CA ASP A 126 -1.18 -20.93 -2.31
C ASP A 126 -2.40 -21.87 -2.21
N LYS A 127 -3.16 -21.80 -1.12
CA LYS A 127 -4.42 -22.53 -0.92
C LYS A 127 -5.58 -22.00 -1.77
N SER A 128 -5.35 -20.92 -2.54
CA SER A 128 -6.35 -20.28 -3.38
C SER A 128 -5.98 -20.32 -4.86
N ALA A 129 -6.94 -20.60 -5.73
CA ALA A 129 -6.78 -20.52 -7.19
C ALA A 129 -6.72 -19.06 -7.72
N LEU A 130 -6.97 -18.06 -6.86
CA LEU A 130 -6.92 -16.65 -7.24
C LEU A 130 -5.47 -16.21 -7.48
N SER A 131 -5.25 -15.42 -8.52
CA SER A 131 -3.96 -14.76 -8.77
C SER A 131 -3.59 -13.81 -7.63
N ALA A 132 -2.31 -13.47 -7.50
CA ALA A 132 -1.83 -12.48 -6.52
C ALA A 132 -2.63 -11.18 -6.56
N LYS A 133 -2.84 -10.64 -7.75
CA LYS A 133 -3.66 -9.44 -7.94
C LYS A 133 -5.11 -9.63 -7.48
N SER A 134 -5.72 -10.77 -7.79
CA SER A 134 -7.10 -11.05 -7.39
C SER A 134 -7.24 -11.22 -5.88
N GLN A 135 -6.23 -11.77 -5.20
CA GLN A 135 -6.21 -11.85 -3.73
C GLN A 135 -6.09 -10.47 -3.09
N ALA A 136 -5.22 -9.59 -3.62
CA ALA A 136 -5.11 -8.21 -3.17
C ALA A 136 -6.41 -7.43 -3.38
N ILE A 137 -7.04 -7.54 -4.56
CA ILE A 137 -8.36 -6.93 -4.85
C ILE A 137 -9.40 -7.43 -3.85
N LYS A 138 -9.43 -8.73 -3.57
CA LYS A 138 -10.37 -9.32 -2.60
C LYS A 138 -10.17 -8.72 -1.22
N PHE A 139 -8.93 -8.61 -0.75
CA PHE A 139 -8.60 -7.99 0.54
C PHE A 139 -9.08 -6.54 0.62
N VAL A 140 -8.77 -5.72 -0.40
CA VAL A 140 -9.20 -4.31 -0.47
C VAL A 140 -10.73 -4.22 -0.47
N ASN A 141 -11.42 -5.01 -1.29
CA ASN A 141 -12.89 -5.01 -1.33
C ASN A 141 -13.51 -5.42 0.01
N GLU A 142 -12.91 -6.38 0.72
CA GLU A 142 -13.38 -6.78 2.05
C GLU A 142 -13.13 -5.70 3.11
N ALA A 143 -12.06 -4.90 2.99
CA ALA A 143 -11.85 -3.71 3.80
C ALA A 143 -12.92 -2.65 3.51
N HIS A 144 -13.19 -2.37 2.25
CA HIS A 144 -14.21 -1.42 1.80
C HIS A 144 -15.62 -1.77 2.29
N LYS A 145 -16.01 -3.05 2.24
CA LYS A 145 -17.29 -3.53 2.78
C LYS A 145 -17.47 -3.21 4.27
N ARG A 146 -16.37 -3.07 5.01
CA ARG A 146 -16.34 -2.70 6.43
C ARG A 146 -16.15 -1.20 6.67
N GLY A 147 -16.18 -0.40 5.61
CA GLY A 147 -15.94 1.05 5.68
C GLY A 147 -14.49 1.42 5.95
N ILE A 148 -13.54 0.51 5.69
CA ILE A 148 -12.11 0.72 5.90
C ILE A 148 -11.44 1.04 4.56
N ARG A 149 -10.78 2.20 4.47
CA ARG A 149 -9.94 2.62 3.33
C ARG A 149 -8.56 1.98 3.44
N VAL A 150 -7.90 1.83 2.30
CA VAL A 150 -6.61 1.15 2.23
C VAL A 150 -5.54 2.06 1.64
N ILE A 151 -4.48 2.31 2.41
CA ILE A 151 -3.26 2.98 1.97
C ILE A 151 -2.18 1.92 1.83
N ILE A 152 -1.44 1.95 0.72
CA ILE A 152 -0.29 1.06 0.50
C ILE A 152 1.01 1.86 0.66
N ASP A 153 1.97 1.26 1.37
CA ASP A 153 3.29 1.86 1.56
C ASP A 153 4.14 1.70 0.29
N LEU A 154 4.75 2.80 -0.15
CA LEU A 154 5.65 2.86 -1.29
C LEU A 154 7.10 2.97 -0.79
N PRO A 155 7.93 1.91 -0.95
CA PRO A 155 9.34 1.97 -0.62
C PRO A 155 10.08 3.07 -1.38
N SER A 156 10.96 3.80 -0.73
CA SER A 156 11.76 4.85 -1.39
C SER A 156 13.06 4.33 -1.99
N CYS A 157 13.49 3.13 -1.63
CA CYS A 157 14.75 2.51 -2.01
C CYS A 157 14.52 1.17 -2.70
N GLY A 158 15.53 0.68 -3.42
CA GLY A 158 15.50 -0.65 -4.01
C GLY A 158 16.45 -1.61 -3.28
N SER A 159 16.24 -2.92 -3.47
CA SER A 159 17.13 -3.95 -2.96
C SER A 159 18.45 -4.02 -3.74
N TYR A 160 19.42 -4.74 -3.17
CA TYR A 160 20.67 -5.05 -3.88
C TYR A 160 20.41 -5.91 -5.15
N ASP A 161 19.40 -6.81 -5.10
CA ASP A 161 19.06 -7.62 -6.28
C ASP A 161 18.52 -6.76 -7.43
N LEU A 162 17.72 -5.72 -7.13
CA LEU A 162 17.27 -4.78 -8.15
C LEU A 162 18.44 -3.97 -8.73
N TYR A 163 19.38 -3.53 -7.86
CA TYR A 163 20.61 -2.88 -8.33
C TYR A 163 21.41 -3.76 -9.28
N MET A 164 21.59 -5.03 -8.97
CA MET A 164 22.32 -5.96 -9.84
C MET A 164 21.68 -6.15 -11.21
N GLN A 165 20.36 -6.00 -11.29
CA GLN A 165 19.61 -6.11 -12.56
C GLN A 165 19.55 -4.78 -13.33
N ARG A 166 19.45 -3.66 -12.61
CA ARG A 166 19.18 -2.34 -13.15
C ARG A 166 20.03 -1.26 -12.45
N PRO A 167 21.37 -1.31 -12.56
CA PRO A 167 22.27 -0.40 -11.85
C PRO A 167 22.05 1.08 -12.20
N GLU A 168 21.56 1.37 -13.40
CA GLU A 168 21.25 2.71 -13.88
C GLU A 168 20.13 3.42 -13.11
N LEU A 169 19.32 2.69 -12.36
CA LEU A 169 18.26 3.26 -11.53
C LEU A 169 18.79 3.86 -10.21
N PHE A 170 20.04 3.62 -9.86
CA PHE A 170 20.56 3.91 -8.53
C PHE A 170 21.61 5.02 -8.52
N VAL A 171 21.65 5.73 -7.41
CA VAL A 171 22.72 6.67 -7.13
C VAL A 171 24.01 5.88 -6.88
N GLN A 172 25.09 6.28 -7.55
CA GLN A 172 26.42 5.70 -7.37
C GLN A 172 27.33 6.73 -6.69
N ASP A 173 28.23 6.25 -5.85
CA ASP A 173 29.27 7.06 -5.26
C ASP A 173 30.42 7.31 -6.26
N LYS A 174 31.46 8.02 -5.82
CA LYS A 174 32.63 8.35 -6.66
C LYS A 174 33.42 7.12 -7.12
N SER A 175 33.23 5.97 -6.48
CA SER A 175 33.84 4.69 -6.84
C SER A 175 32.96 3.84 -7.76
N GLY A 176 31.78 4.31 -8.11
CA GLY A 176 30.79 3.59 -8.91
C GLY A 176 30.00 2.55 -8.12
N GLN A 177 30.07 2.57 -6.79
CA GLN A 177 29.28 1.67 -5.95
C GLN A 177 27.89 2.26 -5.65
N PRO A 178 26.85 1.42 -5.51
CA PRO A 178 25.53 1.91 -5.18
C PRO A 178 25.50 2.47 -3.76
N VAL A 179 24.93 3.66 -3.62
CA VAL A 179 24.85 4.35 -2.34
C VAL A 179 23.91 3.63 -1.39
N ILE A 180 24.41 3.35 -0.17
CA ILE A 180 23.63 2.88 0.97
C ILE A 180 23.12 4.13 1.70
N PRO A 181 21.79 4.37 1.80
CA PRO A 181 21.26 5.52 2.52
C PRO A 181 21.30 5.26 4.02
N ALA A 182 21.75 6.26 4.78
CA ALA A 182 21.93 6.14 6.24
C ALA A 182 22.69 4.83 6.58
N ASP A 183 22.22 4.09 7.58
CA ASP A 183 22.78 2.79 8.01
C ASP A 183 21.93 1.60 7.50
N TRP A 184 21.11 1.79 6.46
CA TRP A 184 20.21 0.76 5.93
C TRP A 184 20.91 -0.14 4.92
N THR A 185 21.63 -1.13 5.43
CA THR A 185 22.58 -1.95 4.64
C THR A 185 21.94 -2.86 3.61
N ASP A 186 20.64 -3.13 3.71
CA ASP A 186 19.86 -3.99 2.83
C ASP A 186 19.23 -3.27 1.63
N VAL A 187 19.25 -1.93 1.62
CA VAL A 187 18.70 -1.12 0.51
C VAL A 187 19.75 -0.29 -0.21
N ARG A 188 19.38 0.21 -1.38
CA ARG A 188 20.17 1.09 -2.24
C ARG A 188 19.33 2.28 -2.66
N LEU A 189 19.96 3.45 -2.71
CA LEU A 189 19.29 4.71 -3.02
C LEU A 189 18.94 4.81 -4.50
N LEU A 190 17.64 4.94 -4.81
CA LEU A 190 17.16 5.19 -6.18
C LEU A 190 17.43 6.64 -6.60
N ASN A 191 17.91 6.81 -7.81
CA ASN A 191 18.23 8.11 -8.41
C ASN A 191 16.96 8.73 -9.03
N ALA A 192 16.21 9.50 -8.28
CA ALA A 192 15.02 10.20 -8.78
C ALA A 192 15.35 11.46 -9.62
N GLY A 193 16.62 11.80 -9.79
CA GLY A 193 17.06 13.02 -10.48
C GLY A 193 17.10 14.25 -9.58
N THR A 194 16.82 15.41 -10.16
CA THR A 194 16.85 16.72 -9.50
C THR A 194 15.54 17.48 -9.70
N GLU A 195 15.42 18.67 -9.09
CA GLU A 195 14.26 19.55 -9.30
C GLU A 195 14.11 20.05 -10.76
N THR A 196 15.18 20.05 -11.53
CA THR A 196 15.16 20.48 -12.93
C THR A 196 15.15 19.32 -13.92
N ASP A 197 15.66 18.15 -13.51
CA ASP A 197 15.81 16.97 -14.37
C ASP A 197 15.42 15.70 -13.61
N VAL A 198 14.16 15.31 -13.75
CA VAL A 198 13.61 14.09 -13.16
C VAL A 198 14.08 12.87 -13.94
N ASN A 199 14.66 11.89 -13.24
CA ASN A 199 15.03 10.61 -13.84
C ASN A 199 13.77 9.84 -14.29
N LYS A 200 13.60 9.72 -15.61
CA LYS A 200 12.39 9.11 -16.19
C LYS A 200 12.27 7.60 -15.95
N ASP A 201 13.38 6.90 -15.82
CA ASP A 201 13.34 5.45 -15.57
C ASP A 201 12.88 5.16 -14.14
N VAL A 202 13.38 5.91 -13.15
CA VAL A 202 12.90 5.82 -11.76
C VAL A 202 11.47 6.33 -11.66
N TYR A 203 11.11 7.40 -12.36
CA TYR A 203 9.73 7.87 -12.45
C TYR A 203 8.79 6.79 -12.98
N ASN A 204 9.14 6.12 -14.07
CA ASN A 204 8.34 5.05 -14.66
C ASN A 204 8.23 3.83 -13.74
N LEU A 205 9.29 3.52 -12.97
CA LEU A 205 9.25 2.48 -11.94
C LEU A 205 8.17 2.78 -10.89
N PHE A 206 8.17 4.01 -10.36
CA PHE A 206 7.19 4.46 -9.36
C PHE A 206 5.78 4.61 -9.93
N LYS A 207 5.67 5.07 -11.18
CA LYS A 207 4.41 5.11 -11.90
C LYS A 207 3.79 3.72 -12.03
N GLY A 208 4.60 2.70 -12.33
CA GLY A 208 4.16 1.30 -12.35
C GLY A 208 3.61 0.83 -11.00
N PHE A 209 4.23 1.27 -9.89
CA PHE A 209 3.70 1.01 -8.54
C PHE A 209 2.34 1.69 -8.34
N VAL A 210 2.21 2.98 -8.69
CA VAL A 210 0.94 3.71 -8.59
C VAL A 210 -0.16 3.00 -9.39
N ASP A 211 0.15 2.58 -10.63
CA ASP A 211 -0.80 1.84 -11.48
C ASP A 211 -1.22 0.51 -10.84
N MET A 212 -0.29 -0.22 -10.23
CA MET A 212 -0.58 -1.45 -9.49
C MET A 212 -1.52 -1.17 -8.32
N VAL A 213 -1.20 -0.19 -7.48
CA VAL A 213 -1.98 0.17 -6.28
C VAL A 213 -3.41 0.61 -6.64
N ILE A 214 -3.57 1.47 -7.65
CA ILE A 214 -4.89 1.86 -8.16
C ILE A 214 -5.62 0.64 -8.73
N SER A 215 -4.94 -0.25 -9.44
CA SER A 215 -5.56 -1.41 -10.08
C SER A 215 -6.06 -2.47 -9.10
N ILE A 216 -5.60 -2.49 -7.87
CA ILE A 216 -6.14 -3.34 -6.81
C ILE A 216 -7.24 -2.66 -6.00
N GLY A 217 -7.54 -1.39 -6.29
CA GLY A 217 -8.61 -0.62 -5.66
C GLY A 217 -8.21 0.08 -4.37
N ALA A 218 -6.92 0.22 -4.05
CA ALA A 218 -6.50 0.95 -2.86
C ALA A 218 -6.72 2.46 -3.00
N ASP A 219 -6.91 3.14 -1.87
CA ASP A 219 -7.42 4.51 -1.79
C ASP A 219 -6.30 5.56 -1.68
N GLY A 220 -5.06 5.14 -1.48
CA GLY A 220 -3.93 6.04 -1.35
C GLY A 220 -2.59 5.35 -1.19
N ILE A 221 -1.56 6.18 -1.08
CA ILE A 221 -0.17 5.79 -0.87
C ILE A 221 0.42 6.58 0.30
N ARG A 222 1.19 5.90 1.13
CA ARG A 222 2.19 6.51 2.01
C ARG A 222 3.55 6.35 1.34
N ALA A 223 4.25 7.46 1.13
CA ALA A 223 5.60 7.46 0.55
C ALA A 223 6.65 7.39 1.64
N ASP A 224 7.39 6.30 1.66
CA ASP A 224 8.52 6.05 2.55
C ASP A 224 9.64 7.06 2.29
N VAL A 225 10.19 7.62 3.36
CA VAL A 225 11.25 8.65 3.34
C VAL A 225 11.09 9.62 2.16
N ALA A 226 9.93 10.26 2.06
CA ALA A 226 9.57 11.11 0.93
C ALA A 226 10.57 12.25 0.69
N THR A 227 11.30 12.62 1.73
CA THR A 227 12.35 13.65 1.70
C THR A 227 13.54 13.29 0.78
N ASN A 228 13.68 12.02 0.38
CA ASN A 228 14.79 11.54 -0.46
C ASN A 228 14.61 11.77 -1.96
N LYS A 229 13.55 12.45 -2.38
CA LYS A 229 13.28 12.69 -3.80
C LYS A 229 12.87 14.14 -4.04
N PRO A 230 13.15 14.69 -5.24
CA PRO A 230 12.80 16.06 -5.60
C PRO A 230 11.29 16.31 -5.48
N ALA A 231 10.88 17.53 -5.10
CA ALA A 231 9.48 17.92 -5.04
C ALA A 231 8.80 17.77 -6.42
N LYS A 232 9.51 18.10 -7.50
CA LYS A 232 9.03 17.94 -8.86
C LYS A 232 8.70 16.48 -9.20
N PHE A 233 9.57 15.52 -8.79
CA PHE A 233 9.32 14.08 -8.97
C PHE A 233 7.98 13.67 -8.34
N TRP A 234 7.76 14.07 -7.09
CA TRP A 234 6.51 13.78 -6.39
C TRP A 234 5.31 14.46 -7.04
N LYS A 235 5.46 15.74 -7.42
CA LYS A 235 4.37 16.47 -8.05
C LYS A 235 3.87 15.79 -9.32
N GLU A 236 4.79 15.39 -10.21
CA GLU A 236 4.42 14.70 -11.45
C GLU A 236 3.69 13.36 -11.16
N LEU A 237 4.13 12.61 -10.14
CA LEU A 237 3.56 11.33 -9.78
C LEU A 237 2.18 11.47 -9.10
N ILE A 238 2.05 12.45 -8.20
CA ILE A 238 0.80 12.76 -7.51
C ILE A 238 -0.25 13.26 -8.52
N ASP A 239 0.11 14.20 -9.37
CA ASP A 239 -0.77 14.72 -10.42
C ASP A 239 -1.24 13.58 -11.33
N TYR A 240 -0.33 12.69 -11.75
CA TYR A 240 -0.67 11.51 -12.54
C TYR A 240 -1.73 10.64 -11.85
N SER A 241 -1.53 10.28 -10.58
CA SER A 241 -2.48 9.44 -9.84
C SER A 241 -3.87 10.08 -9.74
N ARG A 242 -3.91 11.40 -9.54
CA ARG A 242 -5.16 12.17 -9.40
C ARG A 242 -5.92 12.40 -10.71
N THR A 243 -5.28 12.18 -11.86
CA THR A 243 -6.03 12.07 -13.13
C THR A 243 -6.90 10.82 -13.18
N LYS A 244 -6.54 9.77 -12.42
CA LYS A 244 -7.29 8.51 -12.34
C LYS A 244 -8.28 8.49 -11.19
N ASP A 245 -7.87 9.01 -10.04
CA ASP A 245 -8.69 9.13 -8.83
C ASP A 245 -8.40 10.45 -8.11
N PRO A 246 -9.27 11.47 -8.21
CA PRO A 246 -9.08 12.75 -7.55
C PRO A 246 -9.04 12.68 -6.02
N GLN A 247 -9.56 11.60 -5.42
CA GLN A 247 -9.57 11.37 -3.98
C GLN A 247 -8.41 10.49 -3.49
N PHE A 248 -7.47 10.15 -4.40
CA PHE A 248 -6.30 9.36 -4.06
C PHE A 248 -5.40 10.10 -3.08
N LEU A 249 -5.24 9.54 -1.90
CA LEU A 249 -4.47 10.15 -0.81
C LEU A 249 -2.97 9.95 -1.01
N TRP A 250 -2.19 10.96 -0.67
CA TRP A 250 -0.74 10.88 -0.55
C TRP A 250 -0.28 11.38 0.81
N LEU A 251 0.34 10.47 1.58
CA LEU A 251 1.00 10.80 2.85
C LEU A 251 2.51 10.71 2.68
N ALA A 252 3.23 11.72 3.17
CA ALA A 252 4.69 11.72 3.19
C ALA A 252 5.21 11.21 4.53
N GLU A 253 6.18 10.30 4.51
CA GLU A 253 7.04 10.17 5.68
C GLU A 253 8.05 11.30 5.67
N ALA A 254 7.83 12.26 6.54
CA ALA A 254 8.65 13.45 6.73
C ALA A 254 8.40 14.04 8.11
N SER A 255 9.32 14.84 8.61
CA SER A 255 9.16 15.57 9.87
C SER A 255 9.74 16.96 9.76
N GLU A 256 9.20 17.90 10.51
CA GLU A 256 9.75 19.25 10.67
C GLU A 256 11.17 19.23 11.26
N SER A 257 11.50 18.18 12.02
CA SER A 257 12.82 18.00 12.64
C SER A 257 13.86 17.43 11.69
N TRP A 258 13.47 16.96 10.49
CA TRP A 258 14.41 16.45 9.51
C TRP A 258 14.97 17.60 8.69
N THR A 259 16.27 17.81 8.78
CA THR A 259 16.97 18.95 8.16
C THR A 259 18.03 18.52 7.16
N GLU A 260 18.33 17.22 7.08
CA GLU A 260 19.43 16.69 6.28
C GLU A 260 18.98 15.47 5.46
N ALA A 261 19.68 15.27 4.35
CA ALA A 261 19.53 14.07 3.54
C ALA A 261 20.08 12.82 4.25
N VAL A 262 19.52 11.66 3.94
CA VAL A 262 19.97 10.34 4.46
C VAL A 262 21.38 9.95 3.96
N SER A 263 21.96 10.71 3.03
CA SER A 263 23.29 10.50 2.48
C SER A 263 23.77 11.78 1.81
N PRO A 264 25.07 12.06 1.77
CA PRO A 264 25.65 13.18 0.98
C PRO A 264 25.36 13.10 -0.53
N TYR A 265 24.93 11.95 -1.00
CA TYR A 265 24.55 11.72 -2.42
C TYR A 265 23.02 11.77 -2.62
N ALA A 266 22.24 11.97 -1.58
CA ALA A 266 20.80 12.04 -1.65
C ALA A 266 20.32 13.47 -1.79
N VAL A 267 19.18 13.65 -2.48
CA VAL A 267 18.41 14.89 -2.44
C VAL A 267 17.73 15.01 -1.08
N PHE A 268 17.57 16.22 -0.59
CA PHE A 268 16.72 16.50 0.55
C PHE A 268 15.61 17.48 0.16
N THR A 269 14.37 17.01 0.29
CA THR A 269 13.16 17.82 0.10
C THR A 269 12.46 17.98 1.44
N PRO A 270 12.42 19.18 2.04
CA PRO A 270 11.80 19.38 3.34
C PRO A 270 10.28 19.26 3.25
N TYR A 271 9.64 18.98 4.41
CA TYR A 271 8.21 18.67 4.50
C TYR A 271 7.29 19.71 3.84
N ASN A 272 7.61 20.99 3.97
CA ASN A 272 6.82 22.08 3.36
C ASN A 272 6.84 22.00 1.82
N LYS A 273 7.97 21.62 1.22
CA LYS A 273 8.08 21.41 -0.23
C LYS A 273 7.33 20.16 -0.69
N LEU A 274 7.25 19.14 0.14
CA LEU A 274 6.41 17.96 -0.12
C LEU A 274 4.92 18.35 -0.14
N LEU A 275 4.47 19.18 0.80
CA LEU A 275 3.09 19.69 0.79
C LEU A 275 2.81 20.55 -0.46
N GLU A 276 3.75 21.42 -0.87
CA GLU A 276 3.65 22.19 -2.13
C GLU A 276 3.61 21.27 -3.37
N ALA A 277 4.28 20.12 -3.33
CA ALA A 277 4.24 19.11 -4.39
C ALA A 277 2.90 18.37 -4.48
N GLY A 278 2.05 18.48 -3.45
CA GLY A 278 0.71 17.93 -3.47
C GLY A 278 0.44 16.81 -2.47
N PHE A 279 1.36 16.48 -1.57
CA PHE A 279 1.05 15.59 -0.45
C PHE A 279 -0.08 16.20 0.40
N ASP A 280 -1.02 15.38 0.83
CA ASP A 280 -2.16 15.81 1.66
C ASP A 280 -1.77 15.99 3.12
N GLY A 281 -0.67 15.36 3.54
CA GLY A 281 -0.10 15.48 4.87
C GLY A 281 1.23 14.73 4.98
N TYR A 282 1.84 14.85 6.15
CA TYR A 282 3.07 14.15 6.49
C TYR A 282 2.99 13.64 7.93
N TYR A 283 3.79 12.63 8.24
CA TYR A 283 3.99 12.14 9.58
C TYR A 283 5.43 11.63 9.75
N GLY A 284 5.98 11.84 10.90
CA GLY A 284 7.35 11.50 11.27
C GLY A 284 7.69 12.13 12.62
N SER A 285 6.99 13.22 12.97
CA SER A 285 7.17 13.87 14.28
C SER A 285 6.77 13.00 15.45
N PHE A 286 5.96 11.95 15.24
CA PHE A 286 5.59 11.00 16.30
C PHE A 286 6.79 10.26 16.91
N PHE A 287 7.92 10.16 16.20
CA PHE A 287 9.16 9.63 16.80
C PHE A 287 9.65 10.45 17.97
N ASN A 288 9.22 11.71 18.09
CA ASN A 288 9.56 12.61 19.19
C ASN A 288 8.64 12.47 20.39
N ILE A 289 7.56 11.69 20.28
CA ILE A 289 6.53 11.55 21.35
C ILE A 289 7.14 11.13 22.69
N LYS A 290 8.17 10.28 22.66
CA LYS A 290 8.92 9.85 23.86
C LYS A 290 9.61 11.01 24.59
N ASN A 291 9.82 12.13 23.94
CA ASN A 291 10.47 13.32 24.49
C ASN A 291 9.45 14.30 25.09
N TYR A 292 8.16 14.11 24.80
CA TYR A 292 7.10 14.98 25.30
C TYR A 292 6.79 14.65 26.76
N LYS A 293 6.63 15.70 27.57
CA LYS A 293 6.37 15.57 29.01
C LYS A 293 4.89 15.66 29.34
N THR A 294 4.10 16.23 28.44
CA THR A 294 2.66 16.46 28.66
C THR A 294 1.90 16.17 27.36
N GLY A 295 0.61 15.86 27.49
CA GLY A 295 -0.26 15.70 26.33
C GLY A 295 -0.60 17.00 25.57
N LYS A 296 0.01 18.12 25.94
CA LYS A 296 -0.11 19.40 25.23
C LYS A 296 1.06 19.66 24.27
N GLU A 297 2.17 18.96 24.44
CA GLU A 297 3.33 18.99 23.55
C GLU A 297 3.08 18.09 22.34
#